data_edce3fdf980da6456e7699cfbe607962
#
_entry.id   edce3fdf980da6456e7699cfbe607962
#
_cell.length_a   1.000
_cell.length_b   1.000
_cell.length_c   1.000
_cell.angle_alpha   90.00
_cell.angle_beta   90.00
_cell.angle_gamma   90.00
#
_symmetry.space_group_name_H-M   'P 1'
#
loop_
_entity.id
_entity.type
_entity.pdbx_description
1 polymer ?
#
loop_
_entity_poly.entity_id
_entity_poly.type
_entity_poly.pdbx_seq_one_letter_code
_entity_poly.pdbx_strand_id
1 'polypeptide(L)'
;MLKFLEDLLRFSLIRYNILENNLLNENSTEAPVRYSKFAKTMHWGFVLLFAYGVFKQVDSLSELADPSLFRLEIVFAGVFILLLIIRFIYVKKTQQSALPEDTSKIQKTAAKLVHLGMYISLGSIALTGLLIGGLYWLGMRENFVIEAVISIHEFAVTST
;
A
#
# COMPACT_ATOMS: atom_id res chain seq x y z
N MET A 1 -6.17 -10.81 4.63
CA MET A 1 -6.77 -9.81 3.74
C MET A 1 -8.04 -9.18 4.30
N LEU A 2 -9.08 -9.93 4.66
CA LEU A 2 -10.31 -9.38 5.31
C LEU A 2 -9.98 -8.61 6.59
N LYS A 3 -9.09 -9.13 7.42
CA LYS A 3 -8.66 -8.50 8.68
C LYS A 3 -7.96 -7.16 8.47
N PHE A 4 -7.15 -7.05 7.42
CA PHE A 4 -6.48 -5.80 7.04
C PHE A 4 -7.47 -4.70 6.59
N LEU A 5 -8.50 -5.09 5.80
CA LEU A 5 -9.59 -4.17 5.42
C LEU A 5 -10.41 -3.74 6.65
N GLU A 6 -10.65 -4.65 7.57
CA GLU A 6 -11.35 -4.36 8.83
C GLU A 6 -10.55 -3.40 9.72
N ASP A 7 -9.24 -3.59 9.81
CA ASP A 7 -8.34 -2.71 10.57
C ASP A 7 -8.22 -1.32 9.91
N LEU A 8 -8.20 -1.25 8.57
CA LEU A 8 -8.23 0.01 7.81
C LEU A 8 -9.55 0.78 8.02
N LEU A 9 -10.67 0.06 8.02
CA LEU A 9 -11.99 0.64 8.29
C LEU A 9 -12.11 1.11 9.75
N ARG A 10 -11.63 0.31 10.71
CA ARG A 10 -11.57 0.70 12.13
C ARG A 10 -10.68 1.93 12.33
N PHE A 11 -9.52 1.97 11.69
CA PHE A 11 -8.62 3.13 11.77
C PHE A 11 -9.26 4.39 11.17
N SER A 12 -10.01 4.24 10.08
CA SER A 12 -10.78 5.31 9.46
C SER A 12 -11.91 5.81 10.36
N LEU A 13 -12.63 4.90 11.02
CA LEU A 13 -13.72 5.23 11.96
C LEU A 13 -13.22 5.90 13.25
N ILE A 14 -12.12 5.39 13.82
CA ILE A 14 -11.48 6.00 15.00
C ILE A 14 -11.04 7.43 14.66
N ARG A 15 -10.49 7.63 13.48
CA ARG A 15 -10.04 8.94 13.01
C ARG A 15 -11.23 9.90 12.76
N TYR A 16 -12.34 9.39 12.24
CA TYR A 16 -13.57 10.16 12.07
C TYR A 16 -14.12 10.62 13.44
N ASN A 17 -14.20 9.72 14.43
CA ASN A 17 -14.65 10.05 15.78
C ASN A 17 -13.73 11.04 16.50
N ILE A 18 -12.40 10.94 16.31
CA ILE A 18 -11.44 11.91 16.87
C ILE A 18 -11.64 13.29 16.25
N LEU A 19 -11.87 13.35 14.94
CA LEU A 19 -12.14 14.60 14.22
C LEU A 19 -13.47 15.22 14.66
N GLU A 20 -14.50 14.43 14.87
CA GLU A 20 -15.82 14.87 15.34
C GLU A 20 -15.76 15.38 16.78
N ASN A 21 -15.06 14.68 17.68
CA ASN A 21 -14.86 15.13 19.05
C ASN A 21 -14.00 16.42 19.13
N ASN A 22 -13.03 16.60 18.26
CA ASN A 22 -12.25 17.84 18.17
C ASN A 22 -13.06 19.03 17.62
N LEU A 23 -14.04 18.76 16.75
CA LEU A 23 -14.97 19.79 16.26
C LEU A 23 -15.98 20.21 17.33
N LEU A 24 -16.30 19.32 18.26
CA LEU A 24 -17.23 19.60 19.37
C LEU A 24 -16.53 20.29 20.54
N ASN A 25 -15.21 20.28 20.61
CA ASN A 25 -14.44 20.92 21.68
C ASN A 25 -13.93 22.29 21.21
N GLU A 26 -14.81 23.30 21.22
CA GLU A 26 -14.57 24.67 20.74
C GLU A 26 -13.42 25.43 21.45
N ASN A 27 -12.72 24.82 22.41
CA ASN A 27 -11.61 25.43 23.13
C ASN A 27 -10.21 25.02 22.67
N SER A 28 -10.08 24.21 21.63
CA SER A 28 -8.75 23.91 21.07
C SER A 28 -8.38 24.92 19.99
N THR A 29 -7.45 25.82 20.33
CA THR A 29 -6.87 26.86 19.46
C THR A 29 -6.01 26.32 18.33
N GLU A 30 -5.91 25.01 18.12
CA GLU A 30 -5.15 24.40 17.04
C GLU A 30 -6.04 24.12 15.84
N ALA A 31 -5.73 24.78 14.72
CA ALA A 31 -6.41 24.53 13.46
C ALA A 31 -6.25 23.05 13.04
N PRO A 32 -7.34 22.36 12.69
CA PRO A 32 -7.28 20.95 12.32
C PRO A 32 -6.33 20.75 11.12
N VAL A 33 -5.42 19.79 11.23
CA VAL A 33 -4.46 19.46 10.17
C VAL A 33 -5.24 19.05 8.91
N ARG A 34 -5.37 19.98 7.97
CA ARG A 34 -6.08 19.75 6.71
C ARG A 34 -5.15 19.07 5.70
N TYR A 35 -5.42 17.80 5.42
CA TYR A 35 -4.75 17.13 4.28
C TYR A 35 -5.14 17.80 2.97
N SER A 36 -4.14 18.00 2.11
CA SER A 36 -4.38 18.56 0.77
C SER A 36 -5.34 17.67 -0.02
N LYS A 37 -6.13 18.27 -0.92
CA LYS A 37 -7.00 17.51 -1.84
C LYS A 37 -6.20 16.47 -2.62
N PHE A 38 -4.99 16.82 -3.05
CA PHE A 38 -4.05 15.92 -3.74
C PHE A 38 -3.70 14.68 -2.90
N ALA A 39 -3.37 14.86 -1.60
CA ALA A 39 -3.07 13.73 -0.72
C ALA A 39 -4.25 12.76 -0.57
N LYS A 40 -5.48 13.29 -0.49
CA LYS A 40 -6.70 12.48 -0.42
C LYS A 40 -6.94 11.72 -1.72
N THR A 41 -6.84 12.38 -2.88
CA THR A 41 -7.00 11.75 -4.18
C THR A 41 -5.96 10.65 -4.42
N MET A 42 -4.69 10.92 -4.10
CA MET A 42 -3.63 9.92 -4.19
C MET A 42 -3.88 8.72 -3.28
N HIS A 43 -4.38 8.95 -2.06
CA HIS A 43 -4.70 7.86 -1.15
C HIS A 43 -5.81 6.96 -1.72
N TRP A 44 -6.93 7.55 -2.12
CA TRP A 44 -8.06 6.79 -2.65
C TRP A 44 -7.75 6.13 -3.99
N GLY A 45 -7.02 6.81 -4.87
CA GLY A 45 -6.54 6.21 -6.11
C GLY A 45 -5.67 4.98 -5.86
N PHE A 46 -4.80 5.06 -4.87
CA PHE A 46 -3.95 3.93 -4.48
C PHE A 46 -4.75 2.76 -3.88
N VAL A 47 -5.76 3.06 -3.03
CA VAL A 47 -6.66 2.03 -2.46
C VAL A 47 -7.43 1.30 -3.56
N LEU A 48 -7.97 2.05 -4.54
CA LEU A 48 -8.71 1.45 -5.66
C LEU A 48 -7.79 0.59 -6.54
N LEU A 49 -6.58 1.06 -6.81
CA LEU A 49 -5.60 0.30 -7.59
C LEU A 49 -5.19 -0.98 -6.86
N PHE A 50 -4.96 -0.91 -5.56
CA PHE A 50 -4.65 -2.07 -4.74
C PHE A 50 -5.81 -3.08 -4.71
N ALA A 51 -7.03 -2.60 -4.50
CA ALA A 51 -8.22 -3.45 -4.54
C ALA A 51 -8.37 -4.15 -5.91
N TYR A 52 -8.15 -3.42 -7.01
CA TYR A 52 -8.14 -4.01 -8.34
C TYR A 52 -7.11 -5.14 -8.47
N GLY A 53 -5.86 -4.92 -8.02
CA GLY A 53 -4.82 -5.95 -8.06
C GLY A 53 -5.19 -7.21 -7.27
N VAL A 54 -5.83 -7.04 -6.11
CA VAL A 54 -6.32 -8.16 -5.29
C VAL A 54 -7.41 -8.95 -6.02
N PHE A 55 -8.35 -8.29 -6.69
CA PHE A 55 -9.44 -8.96 -7.42
C PHE A 55 -8.99 -9.58 -8.76
N LYS A 56 -7.88 -9.09 -9.31
CA LYS A 56 -7.32 -9.56 -10.59
C LYS A 56 -6.06 -10.39 -10.41
N GLN A 57 -5.89 -10.99 -9.26
CA GLN A 57 -4.75 -11.84 -8.97
C GLN A 57 -4.66 -12.98 -9.99
N VAL A 58 -3.46 -13.23 -10.49
CA VAL A 58 -3.14 -14.38 -11.35
C VAL A 58 -2.98 -15.61 -10.47
N ASP A 59 -3.77 -16.65 -10.73
CA ASP A 59 -3.79 -17.85 -9.90
C ASP A 59 -2.68 -18.84 -10.27
N SER A 60 -2.16 -18.77 -11.51
CA SER A 60 -1.13 -19.69 -11.98
C SER A 60 -0.21 -19.06 -13.03
N LEU A 61 1.03 -19.54 -13.08
CA LEU A 61 2.01 -19.12 -14.11
C LEU A 61 1.55 -19.43 -15.54
N SER A 62 0.69 -20.44 -15.72
CA SER A 62 0.15 -20.79 -17.04
C SER A 62 -0.71 -19.69 -17.64
N GLU A 63 -1.35 -18.87 -16.82
CA GLU A 63 -2.14 -17.73 -17.29
C GLU A 63 -1.27 -16.63 -17.92
N LEU A 64 -0.01 -16.52 -17.50
CA LEU A 64 0.96 -15.60 -18.11
C LEU A 64 1.36 -16.00 -19.55
N ALA A 65 0.92 -17.17 -20.03
CA ALA A 65 1.07 -17.55 -21.43
C ALA A 65 0.17 -16.71 -22.36
N ASP A 66 -0.89 -16.09 -21.84
CA ASP A 66 -1.65 -15.08 -22.58
C ASP A 66 -0.85 -13.75 -22.65
N PRO A 67 -0.44 -13.31 -23.87
CA PRO A 67 0.36 -12.11 -24.00
C PRO A 67 -0.36 -10.83 -23.54
N SER A 68 -1.69 -10.82 -23.57
CA SER A 68 -2.50 -9.67 -23.13
C SER A 68 -2.49 -9.56 -21.61
N LEU A 69 -2.70 -10.66 -20.91
CA LEU A 69 -2.66 -10.73 -19.47
C LEU A 69 -1.25 -10.45 -18.94
N PHE A 70 -0.24 -11.07 -19.53
CA PHE A 70 1.17 -10.83 -19.18
C PHE A 70 1.53 -9.33 -19.27
N ARG A 71 1.17 -8.67 -20.37
CA ARG A 71 1.42 -7.24 -20.55
C ARG A 71 0.68 -6.40 -19.53
N LEU A 72 -0.57 -6.74 -19.24
CA LEU A 72 -1.38 -6.06 -18.23
C LEU A 72 -0.71 -6.13 -16.86
N GLU A 73 -0.26 -7.31 -16.44
CA GLU A 73 0.37 -7.52 -15.13
C GLU A 73 1.68 -6.72 -14.99
N ILE A 74 2.52 -6.72 -16.02
CA ILE A 74 3.78 -5.94 -16.01
C ILE A 74 3.51 -4.44 -15.94
N VAL A 75 2.57 -3.94 -16.75
CA VAL A 75 2.21 -2.51 -16.75
C VAL A 75 1.58 -2.12 -15.41
N PHE A 76 0.68 -2.96 -14.90
CA PHE A 76 0.04 -2.74 -13.61
C PHE A 76 1.06 -2.66 -12.47
N ALA A 77 1.97 -3.62 -12.36
CA ALA A 77 3.01 -3.63 -11.33
C ALA A 77 3.94 -2.41 -11.45
N GLY A 78 4.31 -2.02 -12.68
CA GLY A 78 5.13 -0.82 -12.94
C GLY A 78 4.43 0.47 -12.50
N VAL A 79 3.16 0.65 -12.86
CA VAL A 79 2.34 1.80 -12.45
C VAL A 79 2.18 1.83 -10.94
N PHE A 80 1.94 0.67 -10.32
CA PHE A 80 1.78 0.55 -8.88
C PHE A 80 3.05 1.00 -8.14
N ILE A 81 4.23 0.53 -8.55
CA ILE A 81 5.52 0.95 -7.98
C ILE A 81 5.74 2.45 -8.16
N LEU A 82 5.49 2.98 -9.36
CA LEU A 82 5.65 4.41 -9.63
C LEU A 82 4.79 5.26 -8.69
N LEU A 83 3.52 4.91 -8.54
CA LEU A 83 2.60 5.59 -7.64
C LEU A 83 3.01 5.45 -6.17
N LEU A 84 3.53 4.28 -5.76
CA LEU A 84 4.05 4.04 -4.42
C LEU A 84 5.22 4.98 -4.11
N ILE A 85 6.17 5.12 -5.04
CA ILE A 85 7.32 6.00 -4.91
C ILE A 85 6.87 7.46 -4.84
N ILE A 86 6.00 7.90 -5.75
CA ILE A 86 5.46 9.27 -5.75
C ILE A 86 4.78 9.58 -4.42
N ARG A 87 3.94 8.66 -3.93
CA ARG A 87 3.25 8.80 -2.66
C ARG A 87 4.24 8.88 -1.48
N PHE A 88 5.25 8.01 -1.46
CA PHE A 88 6.27 8.01 -0.42
C PHE A 88 7.02 9.33 -0.36
N ILE A 89 7.48 9.83 -1.52
CA ILE A 89 8.21 11.11 -1.63
C ILE A 89 7.30 12.27 -1.21
N TYR A 90 6.04 12.27 -1.67
CA TYR A 90 5.08 13.32 -1.35
C TYR A 90 4.82 13.38 0.16
N VAL A 91 4.51 12.24 0.78
CA VAL A 91 4.25 12.14 2.22
C VAL A 91 5.47 12.58 3.01
N LYS A 92 6.67 12.14 2.63
CA LYS A 92 7.91 12.52 3.31
C LYS A 92 8.19 14.03 3.26
N LYS A 93 7.82 14.70 2.15
CA LYS A 93 8.08 16.13 1.95
C LYS A 93 7.01 17.04 2.55
N THR A 94 5.76 16.59 2.60
CA THR A 94 4.62 17.47 2.89
C THR A 94 3.93 17.19 4.21
N GLN A 95 4.10 16.00 4.78
CA GLN A 95 3.47 15.68 6.06
C GLN A 95 4.38 16.02 7.23
N GLN A 96 4.05 17.11 7.90
CA GLN A 96 4.34 17.28 9.32
C GLN A 96 3.52 16.25 10.09
N SER A 97 4.01 15.82 11.27
CA SER A 97 3.33 14.84 12.12
C SER A 97 1.85 15.22 12.28
N ALA A 98 0.95 14.36 11.78
CA ALA A 98 -0.49 14.54 11.94
C ALA A 98 -0.97 14.22 13.37
N LEU A 99 -0.05 13.84 14.24
CA LEU A 99 -0.32 13.53 15.64
C LEU A 99 -0.15 14.78 16.48
N PRO A 100 -1.06 15.04 17.44
CA PRO A 100 -0.94 16.14 18.40
C PRO A 100 0.43 16.17 19.08
N GLU A 101 0.87 17.37 19.52
CA GLU A 101 2.19 17.52 20.13
C GLU A 101 2.34 16.73 21.43
N ASP A 102 1.26 16.59 22.18
CA ASP A 102 1.12 15.85 23.43
C ASP A 102 1.11 14.31 23.26
N THR A 103 1.03 13.81 22.01
CA THR A 103 1.05 12.37 21.74
C THR A 103 2.35 11.73 22.24
N SER A 104 2.24 10.59 22.91
CA SER A 104 3.38 9.88 23.47
C SER A 104 4.40 9.49 22.40
N LYS A 105 5.69 9.48 22.76
CA LYS A 105 6.78 9.08 21.85
C LYS A 105 6.57 7.67 21.28
N ILE A 106 6.02 6.76 22.09
CA ILE A 106 5.72 5.38 21.69
C ILE A 106 4.69 5.36 20.56
N GLN A 107 3.59 6.10 20.71
CA GLN A 107 2.54 6.19 19.67
C GLN A 107 3.08 6.82 18.38
N LYS A 108 3.88 7.88 18.48
CA LYS A 108 4.54 8.51 17.31
C LYS A 108 5.46 7.53 16.59
N THR A 109 6.23 6.74 17.35
CA THR A 109 7.12 5.71 16.77
C THR A 109 6.35 4.56 16.15
N ALA A 110 5.32 4.05 16.85
CA ALA A 110 4.46 2.99 16.33
C ALA A 110 3.77 3.39 15.03
N ALA A 111 3.24 4.61 14.94
CA ALA A 111 2.63 5.12 13.71
C ALA A 111 3.64 5.18 12.55
N LYS A 112 4.88 5.60 12.80
CA LYS A 112 5.94 5.61 11.76
C LYS A 112 6.30 4.20 11.31
N LEU A 113 6.42 3.25 12.24
CA LEU A 113 6.75 1.85 11.93
C LEU A 113 5.65 1.17 11.12
N VAL A 114 4.38 1.38 11.47
CA VAL A 114 3.24 0.85 10.71
C VAL A 114 3.24 1.40 9.28
N HIS A 115 3.43 2.71 9.10
CA HIS A 115 3.51 3.30 7.77
C HIS A 115 4.69 2.75 6.95
N LEU A 116 5.86 2.65 7.56
CA LEU A 116 7.04 2.10 6.89
C LEU A 116 6.83 0.62 6.52
N GLY A 117 6.27 -0.18 7.43
CA GLY A 117 5.93 -1.59 7.19
C GLY A 117 4.98 -1.74 6.00
N MET A 118 3.95 -0.91 5.92
CA MET A 118 3.03 -0.88 4.79
C MET A 118 3.74 -0.60 3.44
N TYR A 119 4.66 0.40 3.40
CA TYR A 119 5.41 0.68 2.18
C TYR A 119 6.34 -0.46 1.78
N ILE A 120 7.00 -1.09 2.76
CA ILE A 120 7.88 -2.24 2.51
C ILE A 120 7.07 -3.42 1.98
N SER A 121 5.95 -3.74 2.61
CA SER A 121 5.10 -4.87 2.22
C SER A 121 4.55 -4.68 0.80
N LEU A 122 3.91 -3.55 0.52
CA LEU A 122 3.36 -3.24 -0.81
C LEU A 122 4.46 -3.16 -1.89
N GLY A 123 5.62 -2.60 -1.54
CA GLY A 123 6.78 -2.57 -2.43
C GLY A 123 7.31 -3.96 -2.74
N SER A 124 7.37 -4.85 -1.75
CA SER A 124 7.81 -6.23 -1.92
C SER A 124 6.86 -7.01 -2.84
N ILE A 125 5.55 -6.87 -2.66
CA ILE A 125 4.55 -7.51 -3.54
C ILE A 125 4.76 -7.07 -4.99
N ALA A 126 4.87 -5.77 -5.25
CA ALA A 126 5.00 -5.26 -6.61
C ALA A 126 6.36 -5.61 -7.24
N LEU A 127 7.45 -5.55 -6.48
CA LEU A 127 8.77 -5.93 -6.97
C LEU A 127 8.88 -7.42 -7.28
N THR A 128 8.37 -8.28 -6.39
CA THR A 128 8.38 -9.73 -6.65
C THR A 128 7.47 -10.09 -7.82
N GLY A 129 6.32 -9.43 -7.99
CA GLY A 129 5.47 -9.60 -9.17
C GLY A 129 6.21 -9.24 -10.47
N LEU A 130 6.95 -8.10 -10.51
CA LEU A 130 7.79 -7.75 -11.67
C LEU A 130 8.92 -8.75 -11.90
N LEU A 131 9.55 -9.27 -10.83
CA LEU A 131 10.58 -10.29 -10.94
C LEU A 131 10.03 -11.59 -11.52
N ILE A 132 8.86 -12.05 -11.10
CA ILE A 132 8.19 -13.22 -11.67
C ILE A 132 7.95 -13.01 -13.17
N GLY A 133 7.38 -11.88 -13.56
CA GLY A 133 7.17 -11.53 -14.96
C GLY A 133 8.48 -11.48 -15.76
N GLY A 134 9.53 -10.89 -15.23
CA GLY A 134 10.84 -10.82 -15.85
C GLY A 134 11.49 -12.20 -16.04
N LEU A 135 11.46 -13.06 -15.02
CA LEU A 135 11.95 -14.44 -15.09
C LEU A 135 11.16 -15.27 -16.11
N TYR A 136 9.83 -15.11 -16.11
CA TYR A 136 8.96 -15.75 -17.08
C TYR A 136 9.31 -15.35 -18.52
N TRP A 137 9.54 -14.05 -18.77
CA TRP A 137 9.94 -13.51 -20.06
C TRP A 137 11.30 -14.05 -20.53
N LEU A 138 12.24 -14.25 -19.59
CA LEU A 138 13.55 -14.87 -19.85
C LEU A 138 13.48 -16.38 -20.09
N GLY A 139 12.28 -16.98 -20.05
CA GLY A 139 12.07 -18.41 -20.25
C GLY A 139 12.32 -19.28 -19.02
N MET A 140 12.56 -18.67 -17.86
CA MET A 140 12.74 -19.38 -16.59
C MET A 140 11.39 -19.74 -15.97
N ARG A 141 10.68 -20.70 -16.57
CA ARG A 141 9.30 -21.05 -16.18
C ARG A 141 9.22 -22.15 -15.12
N GLU A 142 10.23 -23.02 -15.08
CA GLU A 142 10.27 -24.22 -14.23
C GLU A 142 11.67 -24.34 -13.62
N ASN A 143 12.02 -23.41 -12.72
CA ASN A 143 13.33 -23.45 -12.11
C ASN A 143 13.23 -22.97 -10.64
N PHE A 144 14.13 -23.42 -9.78
CA PHE A 144 14.17 -23.08 -8.36
C PHE A 144 14.10 -21.55 -8.10
N VAL A 145 14.66 -20.72 -8.99
CA VAL A 145 14.67 -19.26 -8.79
C VAL A 145 13.26 -18.68 -8.89
N ILE A 146 12.48 -19.06 -9.91
CA ILE A 146 11.11 -18.54 -10.05
C ILE A 146 10.21 -19.05 -8.93
N GLU A 147 10.36 -20.32 -8.51
CA GLU A 147 9.61 -20.90 -7.40
C GLU A 147 9.91 -20.18 -6.09
N ALA A 148 11.17 -19.86 -5.83
CA ALA A 148 11.56 -19.09 -4.64
C ALA A 148 10.96 -17.67 -4.66
N VAL A 149 10.96 -16.98 -5.81
CA VAL A 149 10.36 -15.65 -5.94
C VAL A 149 8.85 -15.69 -5.77
N ILE A 150 8.18 -16.72 -6.31
CA ILE A 150 6.73 -16.94 -6.11
C ILE A 150 6.42 -17.12 -4.63
N SER A 151 7.17 -17.98 -3.92
CA SER A 151 6.97 -18.20 -2.49
C SER A 151 7.14 -16.93 -1.66
N ILE A 152 8.12 -16.08 -2.03
CA ILE A 152 8.31 -14.77 -1.40
C ILE A 152 7.13 -13.83 -1.71
N HIS A 153 6.63 -13.85 -2.94
CA HIS A 153 5.48 -13.05 -3.35
C HIS A 153 4.21 -13.44 -2.57
N GLU A 154 3.91 -14.72 -2.51
CA GLU A 154 2.76 -15.27 -1.76
C GLU A 154 2.86 -14.94 -0.26
N PHE A 155 4.05 -15.07 0.31
CA PHE A 155 4.29 -14.67 1.70
C PHE A 155 4.04 -13.17 1.90
N ALA A 156 4.53 -12.32 1.00
CA ALA A 156 4.30 -10.88 1.06
C ALA A 156 2.82 -10.53 0.95
N VAL A 157 2.07 -11.19 0.05
CA VAL A 157 0.62 -11.00 -0.12
C VAL A 157 -0.16 -11.42 1.12
N THR A 158 0.19 -12.58 1.71
CA THR A 158 -0.49 -13.09 2.91
C THR A 158 -0.18 -12.30 4.18
N SER A 159 0.99 -11.64 4.22
CA SER A 159 1.46 -10.86 5.37
C SER A 159 0.92 -9.42 5.38
N THR A 160 0.29 -8.96 4.29
CA THR A 160 -0.25 -7.61 4.13
C THR A 160 -1.72 -7.54 4.47
#